data_d4f67b5dc0e7b51dede98f97fd35d055
#
_entry.id   d4f67b5dc0e7b51dede98f97fd35d055
#
_cell.length_a   1.000
_cell.length_b   1.000
_cell.length_c   1.000
_cell.angle_alpha   90.00
_cell.angle_beta   90.00
_cell.angle_gamma   90.00
#
_symmetry.space_group_name_H-M   'P 1'
#
loop_
_entity.id
_entity.type
_entity.pdbx_description
1 polymer ?
#
loop_
_entity_poly.entity_id
_entity_poly.type
_entity_poly.pdbx_seq_one_letter_code
_entity_poly.pdbx_strand_id
1 'polypeptide(L)'
;MEWYSATHGDADNDKTVQKDHPFTPGNNGEDTKISLLMEDGTTEVFDKGLGTVAASPSSIIYNITGAEVSRFTCYAGLDRTSNNTLPGHAQVEKIEVIADEEIVFSTEDIYPNGIDYNTPAILIDIDIAQDAEKIELRSYAGEQTWGDEIVYADASFIASGTFP
;
A
#
# COMPACT_ATOMS: atom_id res chain seq x y z
N MET A 1 2.16 -11.66 -9.19
CA MET A 1 0.70 -11.88 -9.15
C MET A 1 0.00 -10.59 -9.56
N GLU A 2 -1.02 -10.66 -10.39
CA GLU A 2 -1.79 -9.50 -10.82
C GLU A 2 -3.01 -9.34 -9.91
N TRP A 3 -3.39 -8.09 -9.61
CA TRP A 3 -4.62 -7.85 -8.86
C TRP A 3 -5.88 -8.15 -9.70
N TYR A 4 -6.92 -8.56 -9.01
CA TYR A 4 -8.22 -8.86 -9.62
C TYR A 4 -9.03 -7.59 -9.85
N SER A 5 -9.00 -6.67 -8.90
CA SER A 5 -9.71 -5.40 -8.97
C SER A 5 -8.98 -4.34 -8.14
N ALA A 6 -9.11 -3.09 -8.53
CA ALA A 6 -8.50 -1.98 -7.81
C ALA A 6 -9.36 -0.72 -7.94
N THR A 7 -9.45 0.05 -6.85
CA THR A 7 -10.05 1.38 -6.79
C THR A 7 -9.10 2.35 -6.10
N HIS A 8 -9.19 3.63 -6.39
CA HIS A 8 -8.35 4.66 -5.78
C HIS A 8 -9.12 5.96 -5.57
N GLY A 9 -8.51 6.90 -4.82
CA GLY A 9 -9.15 8.13 -4.40
C GLY A 9 -9.13 9.28 -5.41
N ASP A 10 -8.47 9.14 -6.54
CA ASP A 10 -8.40 10.19 -7.56
C ASP A 10 -9.53 10.00 -8.58
N ALA A 11 -10.64 10.71 -8.35
CA ALA A 11 -11.84 10.60 -9.19
C ALA A 11 -11.71 11.27 -10.57
N ASP A 12 -10.75 12.17 -10.72
CA ASP A 12 -10.59 12.95 -11.95
C ASP A 12 -9.56 12.35 -12.91
N ASN A 13 -9.09 11.15 -12.63
CA ASN A 13 -7.96 10.55 -13.33
C ASN A 13 -8.29 9.19 -13.91
N ASP A 14 -7.99 9.01 -15.19
CA ASP A 14 -8.10 7.72 -15.88
C ASP A 14 -7.01 6.71 -15.45
N LYS A 15 -6.13 7.09 -14.52
CA LYS A 15 -5.10 6.20 -14.01
C LYS A 15 -5.71 5.11 -13.16
N THR A 16 -5.10 3.96 -13.20
CA THR A 16 -5.31 2.86 -12.27
C THR A 16 -4.21 2.84 -11.22
N VAL A 17 -4.31 1.95 -10.26
CA VAL A 17 -3.21 1.62 -9.35
C VAL A 17 -1.94 1.34 -10.17
N GLN A 18 -0.82 1.91 -9.75
CA GLN A 18 0.44 1.84 -10.47
C GLN A 18 1.32 0.72 -9.94
N LYS A 19 2.05 0.07 -10.84
CA LYS A 19 2.98 -0.99 -10.50
C LYS A 19 4.41 -0.49 -10.62
N ASP A 20 5.18 -0.71 -9.55
CA ASP A 20 6.62 -0.40 -9.46
C ASP A 20 6.96 1.09 -9.52
N HIS A 21 5.97 1.97 -9.36
CA HIS A 21 6.19 3.41 -9.21
C HIS A 21 5.05 4.05 -8.40
N PRO A 22 5.24 5.29 -7.88
CA PRO A 22 4.19 5.99 -7.15
C PRO A 22 3.00 6.33 -8.07
N PHE A 23 1.86 6.63 -7.48
CA PHE A 23 0.65 6.98 -8.23
C PHE A 23 0.87 8.20 -9.13
N THR A 24 1.58 9.21 -8.63
CA THR A 24 1.98 10.38 -9.40
C THR A 24 3.48 10.31 -9.70
N PRO A 25 3.88 9.77 -10.85
CA PRO A 25 5.29 9.52 -11.13
C PRO A 25 6.11 10.78 -11.46
N GLY A 26 5.48 11.92 -11.70
CA GLY A 26 6.15 13.19 -11.93
C GLY A 26 6.93 13.28 -13.24
N ASN A 27 8.00 14.08 -13.24
CA ASN A 27 8.76 14.41 -14.45
C ASN A 27 9.52 13.22 -15.07
N ASN A 28 9.83 12.21 -14.27
CA ASN A 28 10.53 11.00 -14.74
C ASN A 28 9.57 9.90 -15.21
N GLY A 29 8.25 10.17 -15.16
CA GLY A 29 7.26 9.20 -15.59
C GLY A 29 7.38 7.86 -14.86
N GLU A 30 7.26 6.76 -15.60
CA GLU A 30 7.33 5.40 -15.06
C GLU A 30 8.70 5.02 -14.46
N ASP A 31 9.73 5.83 -14.71
CA ASP A 31 11.06 5.63 -14.13
C ASP A 31 11.18 6.17 -12.70
N THR A 32 10.15 6.89 -12.20
CA THR A 32 10.14 7.36 -10.81
C THR A 32 9.96 6.18 -9.88
N LYS A 33 10.91 6.01 -8.96
CA LYS A 33 10.88 4.91 -8.02
C LYS A 33 10.06 5.25 -6.77
N ILE A 34 9.50 4.21 -6.15
CA ILE A 34 8.84 4.31 -4.85
C ILE A 34 9.86 4.69 -3.79
N SER A 35 9.52 5.61 -2.90
CA SER A 35 10.35 5.94 -1.75
C SER A 35 9.53 6.13 -0.48
N LEU A 36 10.07 5.67 0.64
CA LEU A 36 9.43 5.73 1.95
C LEU A 36 10.40 6.25 3.01
N LEU A 37 9.86 6.98 3.98
CA LEU A 37 10.57 7.33 5.20
C LEU A 37 10.72 6.06 6.06
N MET A 38 11.94 5.77 6.52
CA MET A 38 12.21 4.62 7.38
C MET A 38 12.32 5.06 8.85
N GLU A 39 12.29 4.09 9.77
CA GLU A 39 12.34 4.36 11.22
C GLU A 39 13.63 5.09 11.65
N ASP A 40 14.73 4.89 10.94
CA ASP A 40 16.01 5.57 11.22
C ASP A 40 16.05 7.02 10.72
N GLY A 41 14.94 7.50 10.11
CA GLY A 41 14.84 8.85 9.55
C GLY A 41 15.37 9.00 8.13
N THR A 42 15.90 7.92 7.54
CA THR A 42 16.35 7.93 6.14
C THR A 42 15.17 7.67 5.19
N THR A 43 15.35 8.06 3.93
CA THR A 43 14.42 7.70 2.85
C THR A 43 15.01 6.53 2.08
N GLU A 44 14.27 5.44 1.99
CA GLU A 44 14.66 4.26 1.22
C GLU A 44 13.89 4.22 -0.10
N VAL A 45 14.58 3.82 -1.17
CA VAL A 45 14.06 3.70 -2.53
C VAL A 45 13.84 2.23 -2.84
N PHE A 46 12.68 1.92 -3.44
CA PHE A 46 12.26 0.55 -3.76
C PHE A 46 12.03 0.41 -5.26
N ASP A 47 12.50 -0.70 -5.83
CA ASP A 47 12.31 -1.01 -7.26
C ASP A 47 10.94 -1.63 -7.54
N LYS A 48 10.29 -2.18 -6.52
CA LYS A 48 9.05 -2.93 -6.64
C LYS A 48 7.99 -2.45 -5.67
N GLY A 49 6.75 -2.51 -6.07
CA GLY A 49 5.62 -2.20 -5.23
C GLY A 49 4.41 -1.68 -5.98
N LEU A 50 3.50 -1.07 -5.23
CA LEU A 50 2.24 -0.55 -5.74
C LEU A 50 2.08 0.90 -5.28
N GLY A 51 1.59 1.76 -6.17
CA GLY A 51 1.23 3.15 -5.85
C GLY A 51 -0.26 3.39 -6.06
N THR A 52 -0.91 3.97 -5.06
CA THR A 52 -2.34 4.30 -5.10
C THR A 52 -2.62 5.58 -4.32
N VAL A 53 -3.88 5.99 -4.29
CA VAL A 53 -4.36 7.12 -3.47
C VAL A 53 -5.46 6.59 -2.55
N ALA A 54 -5.36 6.92 -1.27
CA ALA A 54 -6.39 6.56 -0.29
C ALA A 54 -7.75 7.18 -0.63
N ALA A 55 -8.82 6.48 -0.31
CA ALA A 55 -10.20 6.94 -0.49
C ALA A 55 -11.05 6.56 0.73
N SER A 56 -12.32 6.24 0.53
CA SER A 56 -13.24 5.90 1.61
C SER A 56 -13.98 4.57 1.38
N PRO A 57 -13.26 3.43 1.24
CA PRO A 57 -11.83 3.20 1.03
C PRO A 57 -11.39 3.10 -0.44
N SER A 58 -10.09 3.13 -0.68
CA SER A 58 -9.50 2.56 -1.89
C SER A 58 -9.10 1.10 -1.62
N SER A 59 -9.14 0.26 -2.65
CA SER A 59 -8.92 -1.17 -2.51
C SER A 59 -8.08 -1.73 -3.65
N ILE A 60 -7.20 -2.68 -3.32
CA ILE A 60 -6.52 -3.54 -4.28
C ILE A 60 -6.81 -4.97 -3.87
N ILE A 61 -7.47 -5.73 -4.72
CA ILE A 61 -7.95 -7.08 -4.40
C ILE A 61 -7.21 -8.10 -5.24
N TYR A 62 -6.65 -9.11 -4.57
CA TYR A 62 -6.01 -10.26 -5.19
C TYR A 62 -6.86 -11.51 -4.94
N ASN A 63 -7.12 -12.26 -6.02
CA ASN A 63 -7.64 -13.62 -5.91
C ASN A 63 -6.45 -14.56 -5.76
N ILE A 64 -6.36 -15.22 -4.61
CA ILE A 64 -5.27 -16.15 -4.28
C ILE A 64 -5.73 -17.60 -4.23
N THR A 65 -6.92 -17.90 -4.70
CA THR A 65 -7.46 -19.27 -4.75
C THR A 65 -6.47 -20.20 -5.47
N GLY A 66 -6.00 -21.22 -4.78
CA GLY A 66 -5.07 -22.19 -5.33
C GLY A 66 -3.64 -21.68 -5.56
N ALA A 67 -3.32 -20.48 -5.12
CA ALA A 67 -1.98 -19.91 -5.29
C ALA A 67 -0.93 -20.48 -4.32
N GLU A 68 -1.37 -21.24 -3.33
CA GLU A 68 -0.50 -21.87 -2.33
C GLU A 68 0.44 -20.90 -1.62
N VAL A 69 -0.10 -19.73 -1.26
CA VAL A 69 0.64 -18.72 -0.50
C VAL A 69 0.38 -18.89 1.00
N SER A 70 1.40 -18.59 1.81
CA SER A 70 1.33 -18.73 3.27
C SER A 70 1.58 -17.42 4.01
N ARG A 71 2.05 -16.38 3.31
CA ARG A 71 2.47 -15.13 3.94
C ARG A 71 2.38 -13.97 2.94
N PHE A 72 2.08 -12.79 3.45
CA PHE A 72 2.17 -11.53 2.70
C PHE A 72 3.04 -10.55 3.47
N THR A 73 3.95 -9.87 2.75
CA THR A 73 4.83 -8.86 3.33
C THR A 73 4.89 -7.62 2.44
N CYS A 74 4.96 -6.43 3.06
CA CYS A 74 5.29 -5.18 2.38
C CYS A 74 5.70 -4.11 3.40
N TYR A 75 6.29 -3.02 2.91
CA TYR A 75 6.35 -1.77 3.65
C TYR A 75 5.28 -0.83 3.13
N ALA A 76 4.40 -0.37 3.99
CA ALA A 76 3.31 0.54 3.62
C ALA A 76 3.54 1.93 4.23
N GLY A 77 3.21 2.95 3.48
CA GLY A 77 3.32 4.33 3.95
C GLY A 77 2.98 5.33 2.87
N LEU A 78 3.21 6.60 3.18
CA LEU A 78 3.00 7.69 2.25
C LEU A 78 4.24 7.90 1.37
N ASP A 79 4.00 8.08 0.07
CA ASP A 79 5.06 8.30 -0.90
C ASP A 79 5.90 9.53 -0.56
N ARG A 80 7.22 9.37 -0.59
CA ARG A 80 8.20 10.41 -0.29
C ARG A 80 8.88 10.99 -1.52
N THR A 81 8.37 10.67 -2.70
CA THR A 81 8.92 11.28 -3.92
C THR A 81 8.62 12.78 -3.94
N SER A 82 9.43 13.53 -4.65
CA SER A 82 9.27 14.98 -4.81
C SER A 82 7.96 15.38 -5.52
N ASN A 83 7.20 14.41 -5.97
CA ASN A 83 5.96 14.61 -6.71
C ASN A 83 4.72 14.62 -5.82
N ASN A 84 4.85 14.19 -4.56
CA ASN A 84 3.83 14.48 -3.59
C ASN A 84 3.95 15.98 -3.22
N THR A 85 3.27 16.81 -4.00
CA THR A 85 3.36 18.28 -3.87
C THR A 85 2.55 18.83 -2.70
N LEU A 86 1.81 17.98 -2.01
CA LEU A 86 0.93 18.36 -0.92
C LEU A 86 1.21 17.55 0.37
N PRO A 87 2.47 17.48 0.82
CA PRO A 87 2.80 16.64 1.98
C PRO A 87 2.13 17.09 3.27
N GLY A 88 1.80 18.38 3.39
CA GLY A 88 1.09 18.92 4.56
C GLY A 88 -0.38 18.52 4.62
N HIS A 89 -0.95 17.99 3.54
CA HIS A 89 -2.32 17.48 3.48
C HIS A 89 -2.39 15.95 3.57
N ALA A 90 -1.25 15.28 3.53
CA ALA A 90 -1.17 13.83 3.56
C ALA A 90 -1.57 13.29 4.94
N GLN A 91 -2.83 12.88 5.06
CA GLN A 91 -3.39 12.27 6.26
C GLN A 91 -4.26 11.08 5.87
N VAL A 92 -3.81 9.91 6.26
CA VAL A 92 -4.50 8.64 6.02
C VAL A 92 -5.03 8.13 7.36
N GLU A 93 -6.31 7.85 7.41
CA GLU A 93 -6.95 7.34 8.63
C GLU A 93 -6.34 6.00 9.02
N LYS A 94 -6.31 5.07 8.08
CA LYS A 94 -5.71 3.74 8.30
C LYS A 94 -5.47 2.99 6.99
N ILE A 95 -4.61 2.00 7.09
CA ILE A 95 -4.39 0.97 6.08
C ILE A 95 -4.73 -0.37 6.71
N GLU A 96 -5.52 -1.18 6.02
CA GLU A 96 -5.92 -2.51 6.46
C GLU A 96 -5.55 -3.57 5.44
N VAL A 97 -5.24 -4.77 5.91
CA VAL A 97 -5.18 -5.97 5.09
C VAL A 97 -6.30 -6.90 5.52
N ILE A 98 -7.07 -7.36 4.55
CA ILE A 98 -8.27 -8.15 4.77
C ILE A 98 -8.14 -9.48 4.03
N ALA A 99 -8.30 -10.59 4.75
CA ALA A 99 -8.31 -11.93 4.20
C ALA A 99 -9.72 -12.52 4.33
N ASP A 100 -10.36 -12.84 3.21
CA ASP A 100 -11.71 -13.42 3.18
C ASP A 100 -12.70 -12.68 4.09
N GLU A 101 -12.81 -11.37 3.94
CA GLU A 101 -13.69 -10.48 4.71
C GLU A 101 -13.26 -10.23 6.17
N GLU A 102 -12.15 -10.84 6.63
CA GLU A 102 -11.63 -10.63 7.97
C GLU A 102 -10.41 -9.68 7.96
N ILE A 103 -10.42 -8.68 8.84
CA ILE A 103 -9.27 -7.79 9.02
C ILE A 103 -8.16 -8.56 9.72
N VAL A 104 -7.04 -8.78 9.05
CA VAL A 104 -5.87 -9.49 9.58
C VAL A 104 -4.74 -8.55 9.99
N PHE A 105 -4.80 -7.30 9.55
CA PHE A 105 -3.86 -6.25 9.93
C PHE A 105 -4.54 -4.88 9.81
N SER A 106 -4.26 -3.99 10.78
CA SER A 106 -4.68 -2.59 10.72
C SER A 106 -3.62 -1.68 11.32
N THR A 107 -3.28 -0.60 10.62
CA THR A 107 -2.39 0.43 11.16
C THR A 107 -2.99 1.17 12.34
N GLU A 108 -4.31 1.14 12.49
CA GLU A 108 -5.03 1.75 13.62
C GLU A 108 -4.58 1.15 14.97
N ASP A 109 -4.14 -0.10 15.00
CA ASP A 109 -3.61 -0.76 16.18
C ASP A 109 -2.26 -0.16 16.64
N ILE A 110 -1.54 0.49 15.74
CA ILE A 110 -0.23 1.12 16.00
C ILE A 110 -0.37 2.64 16.06
N TYR A 111 -1.15 3.21 15.15
CA TYR A 111 -1.36 4.64 14.98
C TYR A 111 -2.87 4.96 15.03
N PRO A 112 -3.49 5.00 16.22
CA PRO A 112 -4.95 5.17 16.34
C PRO A 112 -5.48 6.51 15.86
N ASN A 113 -4.61 7.50 15.70
CA ASN A 113 -4.97 8.82 15.17
C ASN A 113 -4.62 8.99 13.68
N GLY A 114 -4.30 7.89 13.01
CA GLY A 114 -3.92 7.91 11.61
C GLY A 114 -2.42 8.06 11.38
N ILE A 115 -2.06 8.08 10.10
CA ILE A 115 -0.68 8.25 9.65
C ILE A 115 -0.58 9.50 8.77
N ASP A 116 0.58 10.12 8.77
CA ASP A 116 0.88 11.31 7.98
C ASP A 116 2.21 11.18 7.23
N TYR A 117 2.60 12.26 6.56
CA TYR A 117 3.83 12.30 5.77
C TYR A 117 5.09 12.01 6.60
N ASN A 118 5.07 12.26 7.91
CA ASN A 118 6.20 12.04 8.81
C ASN A 118 6.16 10.69 9.54
N THR A 119 5.13 9.90 9.30
CA THR A 119 5.04 8.54 9.87
C THR A 119 5.98 7.61 9.11
N PRO A 120 6.91 6.91 9.80
CA PRO A 120 7.78 5.95 9.14
C PRO A 120 6.99 4.81 8.50
N ALA A 121 7.55 4.22 7.45
CA ALA A 121 6.99 3.05 6.79
C ALA A 121 6.70 1.94 7.80
N ILE A 122 5.55 1.30 7.62
CA ILE A 122 5.07 0.25 8.50
C ILE A 122 5.31 -1.08 7.82
N LEU A 123 6.06 -1.97 8.49
CA LEU A 123 6.22 -3.34 8.01
C LEU A 123 4.92 -4.10 8.24
N ILE A 124 4.31 -4.53 7.16
CA ILE A 124 3.19 -5.47 7.17
C ILE A 124 3.76 -6.85 6.90
N ASP A 125 3.56 -7.76 7.82
CA ASP A 125 4.07 -9.13 7.75
C ASP A 125 3.05 -10.05 8.41
N ILE A 126 2.24 -10.70 7.57
CA ILE A 126 1.10 -11.48 8.03
C ILE A 126 1.11 -12.89 7.47
N ASP A 127 0.67 -13.83 8.28
CA ASP A 127 0.38 -15.18 7.84
C ASP A 127 -0.95 -15.21 7.09
N ILE A 128 -1.01 -16.02 6.04
CA ILE A 128 -2.22 -16.24 5.26
C ILE A 128 -2.68 -17.67 5.50
N ALA A 129 -3.95 -17.84 5.85
CA ALA A 129 -4.56 -19.16 6.01
C ALA A 129 -4.49 -19.92 4.69
N GLN A 130 -4.23 -21.22 4.77
CA GLN A 130 -4.00 -22.07 3.60
C GLN A 130 -5.19 -22.12 2.64
N ASP A 131 -6.39 -21.96 3.16
CA ASP A 131 -7.64 -21.97 2.41
C ASP A 131 -8.15 -20.57 2.04
N ALA A 132 -7.36 -19.52 2.28
CA ALA A 132 -7.75 -18.16 1.93
C ALA A 132 -7.87 -18.01 0.40
N GLU A 133 -8.92 -17.33 -0.02
CA GLU A 133 -9.23 -17.12 -1.44
C GLU A 133 -8.96 -15.70 -1.90
N LYS A 134 -9.00 -14.72 -0.98
CA LYS A 134 -8.93 -13.30 -1.32
C LYS A 134 -8.10 -12.53 -0.29
N ILE A 135 -7.21 -11.68 -0.79
CA ILE A 135 -6.52 -10.66 0.00
C ILE A 135 -6.88 -9.30 -0.56
N GLU A 136 -7.24 -8.38 0.33
CA GLU A 136 -7.54 -6.99 -0.01
C GLU A 136 -6.66 -6.04 0.78
N LEU A 137 -6.03 -5.10 0.07
CA LEU A 137 -5.31 -3.98 0.65
C LEU A 137 -6.24 -2.77 0.61
N ARG A 138 -6.64 -2.26 1.77
CA ARG A 138 -7.51 -1.07 1.87
C ARG A 138 -6.76 0.09 2.48
N SER A 139 -7.01 1.29 1.94
CA SER A 139 -6.56 2.53 2.55
C SER A 139 -7.70 3.52 2.66
N TYR A 140 -7.82 4.14 3.84
CA TYR A 140 -8.87 5.10 4.16
C TYR A 140 -8.27 6.49 4.27
N ALA A 141 -8.74 7.41 3.44
CA ALA A 141 -8.37 8.81 3.53
C ALA A 141 -8.86 9.41 4.87
N GLY A 142 -8.19 10.44 5.33
CA GLY A 142 -8.67 11.26 6.43
C GLY A 142 -9.79 12.19 5.96
N GLU A 143 -9.65 13.49 6.21
CA GLU A 143 -10.68 14.46 5.82
C GLU A 143 -10.77 14.69 4.30
N GLN A 144 -9.68 14.40 3.58
CA GLN A 144 -9.57 14.60 2.14
C GLN A 144 -8.57 13.63 1.54
N THR A 145 -8.57 13.53 0.21
CA THR A 145 -7.67 12.59 -0.51
C THR A 145 -6.38 13.26 -1.02
N TRP A 146 -6.26 14.57 -0.89
CA TRP A 146 -5.11 15.32 -1.43
C TRP A 146 -3.82 14.99 -0.69
N GLY A 147 -2.82 14.53 -1.44
CA GLY A 147 -1.54 14.12 -0.88
C GLY A 147 -1.53 12.73 -0.24
N ASP A 148 -2.65 12.05 -0.20
CA ASP A 148 -2.81 10.72 0.41
C ASP A 148 -2.32 9.61 -0.53
N GLU A 149 -1.13 9.79 -1.09
CA GLU A 149 -0.50 8.83 -1.99
C GLU A 149 0.16 7.71 -1.19
N ILE A 150 -0.47 6.54 -1.23
CA ILE A 150 -0.01 5.34 -0.52
C ILE A 150 0.86 4.50 -1.45
N VAL A 151 1.94 3.96 -0.89
CA VAL A 151 2.74 2.93 -1.55
C VAL A 151 2.84 1.68 -0.68
N TYR A 152 2.79 0.53 -1.35
CA TYR A 152 3.05 -0.79 -0.77
C TYR A 152 4.35 -1.29 -1.39
N ALA A 153 5.47 -0.93 -0.76
CA ALA A 153 6.81 -1.21 -1.27
C ALA A 153 7.20 -2.67 -1.00
N ASP A 154 7.86 -3.29 -1.96
CA ASP A 154 8.28 -4.71 -1.91
C ASP A 154 7.14 -5.67 -1.55
N ALA A 155 5.93 -5.37 -2.02
CA ALA A 155 4.77 -6.21 -1.77
C ALA A 155 4.95 -7.61 -2.36
N SER A 156 4.91 -8.62 -1.50
CA SER A 156 5.23 -10.00 -1.88
C SER A 156 4.29 -11.00 -1.23
N PHE A 157 3.79 -11.93 -2.05
CA PHE A 157 3.17 -13.16 -1.57
C PHE A 157 4.22 -14.26 -1.53
N ILE A 158 4.37 -14.90 -0.38
CA ILE A 158 5.35 -15.94 -0.16
C ILE A 158 4.66 -17.30 -0.25
N ALA A 159 5.18 -18.16 -1.14
CA ALA A 159 4.61 -19.48 -1.39
C ALA A 159 4.72 -20.40 -0.16
N SER A 160 3.69 -21.23 0.01
CA SER A 160 3.73 -22.31 1.00
C SER A 160 4.85 -23.31 0.67
N GLY A 161 5.52 -23.82 1.70
CA GLY A 161 6.61 -24.76 1.51
C GLY A 161 7.94 -24.14 1.07
N THR A 162 8.04 -22.80 1.02
CA THR A 162 9.30 -22.10 0.85
C THR A 162 10.06 -22.10 2.17
N PHE A 163 11.22 -22.73 2.19
CA PHE A 163 12.07 -22.79 3.38
C PHE A 163 13.33 -21.96 3.16
N PRO A 164 13.79 -21.28 4.22
CA PRO A 164 15.09 -20.63 4.18
C PRO A 164 16.23 -21.62 4.10
#